data_9883bf8eadd560d65de5b49646816968
#
_entry.id   9883bf8eadd560d65de5b49646816968
#
_cell.length_a   1.000
_cell.length_b   1.000
_cell.length_c   1.000
_cell.angle_alpha   90.00
_cell.angle_beta   90.00
_cell.angle_gamma   90.00
#
_symmetry.space_group_name_H-M   'P 1'
#
loop_
_entity.id
_entity.type
_entity.pdbx_description
1 polymer ?
#
loop_
_entity_poly.entity_id
_entity_poly.type
_entity_poly.pdbx_seq_one_letter_code
_entity_poly.pdbx_strand_id
1 'polypeptide(L)'
;MLMTTPSSPIADILALVEKDRDWLVDLTQRLVRIPSVNPKFALDPAINREADVQTLIEGELSTLGFGTERWDALPGRPNIVGDVAGSEEKSLILCGHIDVVPVGDASRWTVDPFGGEVRNGRLYGRGAVDMKGGVAACLAAARAIRKLGIELEGRLSIHTVVDEEAGGFGAMDAVRRGKLAKAVLVAEPTWGDVLPAEGGLEWARVTIRGRTAHSAWRYNEIYPQRHEPGRLEPGVNAIELATRFLDALRHYESNRTRAASHPLLPVGMNTINVGVMRAGAGLGADGLPVIMTNPAIIPDVAVIDLDMKFLPTENSADYRRDFEAFVHHFAQTDMWLRANPPTIEWELGGLHFPPLNTPVDHPLVKSLVRHKTALGGKPEIKGFVAVCDAAHYAGAGVDGVIFGPSGDGFHGDDEYVDIGSMVDTAKVIAASVIDWCGVK
;
A
#
# COMPACT_ATOMS: atom_id res chain seq x y z
N MET A 1 -13.16 -16.52 -53.01
CA MET A 1 -12.12 -16.51 -51.97
C MET A 1 -12.27 -15.16 -51.25
N LEU A 2 -13.03 -15.16 -50.15
CA LEU A 2 -13.22 -13.96 -49.32
C LEU A 2 -11.88 -13.70 -48.64
N MET A 3 -11.22 -12.59 -48.98
CA MET A 3 -10.08 -12.08 -48.23
C MET A 3 -10.58 -11.68 -46.85
N THR A 4 -10.29 -12.47 -45.85
CA THR A 4 -10.46 -12.07 -44.46
C THR A 4 -9.50 -10.91 -44.22
N THR A 5 -9.99 -9.72 -43.95
CA THR A 5 -9.21 -8.62 -43.43
C THR A 5 -8.47 -9.16 -42.18
N PRO A 6 -7.14 -8.92 -42.06
CA PRO A 6 -6.42 -9.35 -40.88
C PRO A 6 -7.10 -8.70 -39.67
N SER A 7 -7.45 -9.53 -38.67
CA SER A 7 -8.00 -9.05 -37.40
C SER A 7 -6.96 -8.11 -36.73
N SER A 8 -7.43 -7.11 -36.06
CA SER A 8 -6.52 -6.24 -35.26
C SER A 8 -5.87 -7.12 -34.18
N PRO A 9 -4.54 -6.98 -33.93
CA PRO A 9 -3.84 -7.72 -32.86
C PRO A 9 -4.60 -7.69 -31.52
N ILE A 10 -5.26 -6.56 -31.24
CA ILE A 10 -6.08 -6.40 -30.03
C ILE A 10 -7.29 -7.34 -30.04
N ALA A 11 -8.00 -7.49 -31.17
CA ALA A 11 -9.16 -8.39 -31.25
C ALA A 11 -8.77 -9.85 -31.00
N ASP A 12 -7.64 -10.29 -31.54
CA ASP A 12 -7.12 -11.65 -31.34
C ASP A 12 -6.70 -11.87 -29.87
N ILE A 13 -6.08 -10.87 -29.23
CA ILE A 13 -5.71 -10.91 -27.82
C ILE A 13 -6.97 -11.06 -26.96
N LEU A 14 -7.99 -10.21 -27.15
CA LEU A 14 -9.23 -10.28 -26.36
C LEU A 14 -9.93 -11.64 -26.51
N ALA A 15 -9.97 -12.18 -27.73
CA ALA A 15 -10.52 -13.49 -27.99
C ALA A 15 -9.72 -14.62 -27.31
N LEU A 16 -8.39 -14.51 -27.29
CA LEU A 16 -7.54 -15.51 -26.63
C LEU A 16 -7.67 -15.46 -25.12
N VAL A 17 -7.71 -14.26 -24.49
CA VAL A 17 -7.95 -14.13 -23.06
C VAL A 17 -9.28 -14.76 -22.68
N GLU A 18 -10.35 -14.52 -23.45
CA GLU A 18 -11.66 -15.17 -23.20
C GLU A 18 -11.57 -16.69 -23.34
N LYS A 19 -10.87 -17.19 -24.34
CA LYS A 19 -10.68 -18.63 -24.57
C LYS A 19 -9.87 -19.27 -23.43
N ASP A 20 -8.90 -18.56 -22.87
CA ASP A 20 -8.03 -19.03 -21.78
C ASP A 20 -8.65 -18.73 -20.38
N ARG A 21 -9.95 -18.41 -20.29
CA ARG A 21 -10.67 -18.13 -19.04
C ARG A 21 -10.46 -19.20 -17.97
N ASP A 22 -10.59 -20.45 -18.35
CA ASP A 22 -10.45 -21.58 -17.42
C ASP A 22 -9.02 -21.67 -16.88
N TRP A 23 -8.00 -21.36 -17.70
CA TRP A 23 -6.61 -21.26 -17.25
C TRP A 23 -6.42 -20.14 -16.24
N LEU A 24 -7.03 -18.97 -16.47
CA LEU A 24 -6.96 -17.85 -15.55
C LEU A 24 -7.59 -18.19 -14.19
N VAL A 25 -8.76 -18.85 -14.21
CA VAL A 25 -9.44 -19.32 -12.99
C VAL A 25 -8.58 -20.37 -12.26
N ASP A 26 -8.03 -21.38 -12.98
CA ASP A 26 -7.16 -22.39 -12.39
C ASP A 26 -5.89 -21.77 -11.76
N LEU A 27 -5.26 -20.84 -12.46
CA LEU A 27 -4.10 -20.15 -11.92
C LEU A 27 -4.44 -19.41 -10.62
N THR A 28 -5.55 -18.67 -10.61
CA THR A 28 -5.99 -17.93 -9.41
C THR A 28 -6.28 -18.89 -8.27
N GLN A 29 -6.94 -20.02 -8.53
CA GLN A 29 -7.18 -21.05 -7.52
C GLN A 29 -5.87 -21.61 -6.94
N ARG A 30 -4.89 -21.90 -7.80
CA ARG A 30 -3.58 -22.40 -7.35
C ARG A 30 -2.86 -21.38 -6.48
N LEU A 31 -2.91 -20.08 -6.84
CA LEU A 31 -2.32 -19.00 -6.06
C LEU A 31 -3.01 -18.85 -4.69
N VAL A 32 -4.34 -18.87 -4.65
CA VAL A 32 -5.13 -18.77 -3.41
C VAL A 32 -4.88 -19.96 -2.48
N ARG A 33 -4.76 -21.16 -3.02
CA ARG A 33 -4.49 -22.39 -2.24
C ARG A 33 -3.12 -22.45 -1.57
N ILE A 34 -2.23 -21.52 -1.90
CA ILE A 34 -0.97 -21.38 -1.20
C ILE A 34 -1.13 -20.24 -0.17
N PRO A 35 -1.23 -20.53 1.14
CA PRO A 35 -1.34 -19.51 2.16
C PRO A 35 -0.04 -18.70 2.20
N SER A 36 -0.12 -17.42 1.87
CA SER A 36 1.02 -16.49 1.88
C SER A 36 0.77 -15.35 2.85
N VAL A 37 0.29 -15.71 4.05
CA VAL A 37 0.05 -14.72 5.11
C VAL A 37 1.37 -14.03 5.45
N ASN A 38 1.34 -12.70 5.50
CA ASN A 38 2.52 -11.91 5.80
C ASN A 38 3.03 -12.23 7.22
N PRO A 39 4.29 -12.65 7.37
CA PRO A 39 4.84 -13.10 8.65
C PRO A 39 4.94 -11.99 9.71
N LYS A 40 4.83 -10.71 9.34
CA LYS A 40 4.75 -9.61 10.30
C LYS A 40 3.45 -9.60 11.11
N PHE A 41 2.38 -10.18 10.57
CA PHE A 41 1.11 -10.35 11.30
C PHE A 41 1.06 -11.64 12.11
N ALA A 42 1.57 -12.73 11.55
CA ALA A 42 1.58 -14.05 12.21
C ALA A 42 2.76 -14.88 11.70
N LEU A 43 3.68 -15.20 12.58
CA LEU A 43 4.83 -16.02 12.23
C LEU A 43 4.47 -17.51 12.39
N ASP A 44 4.09 -18.13 11.27
CA ASP A 44 3.77 -19.55 11.17
C ASP A 44 4.17 -20.10 9.78
N PRO A 45 5.20 -20.97 9.69
CA PRO A 45 5.66 -21.51 8.41
C PRO A 45 4.59 -22.27 7.61
N ALA A 46 3.52 -22.74 8.26
CA ALA A 46 2.42 -23.43 7.57
C ALA A 46 1.61 -22.48 6.68
N ILE A 47 1.57 -21.20 7.02
CA ILE A 47 0.80 -20.16 6.31
C ILE A 47 1.66 -19.04 5.72
N ASN A 48 2.95 -18.93 6.07
CA ASN A 48 3.86 -17.93 5.51
C ASN A 48 4.58 -18.46 4.25
N ARG A 49 3.83 -18.85 3.23
CA ARG A 49 4.32 -19.56 2.06
C ARG A 49 4.51 -18.67 0.82
N GLU A 50 4.96 -17.43 1.01
CA GLU A 50 5.23 -16.48 -0.09
C GLU A 50 6.21 -17.06 -1.12
N ALA A 51 7.27 -17.74 -0.66
CA ALA A 51 8.26 -18.36 -1.54
C ALA A 51 7.67 -19.45 -2.46
N ASP A 52 6.61 -20.14 -2.02
CA ASP A 52 5.92 -21.15 -2.84
C ASP A 52 5.03 -20.48 -3.89
N VAL A 53 4.36 -19.37 -3.56
CA VAL A 53 3.61 -18.55 -4.53
C VAL A 53 4.56 -18.05 -5.61
N GLN A 54 5.72 -17.53 -5.22
CA GLN A 54 6.72 -17.04 -6.16
C GLN A 54 7.28 -18.17 -7.04
N THR A 55 7.47 -19.37 -6.50
CA THR A 55 7.90 -20.53 -7.29
C THR A 55 6.89 -20.91 -8.36
N LEU A 56 5.59 -20.85 -8.03
CA LEU A 56 4.51 -21.06 -9.00
C LEU A 56 4.56 -20.01 -10.12
N ILE A 57 4.66 -18.73 -9.76
CA ILE A 57 4.68 -17.63 -10.73
C ILE A 57 5.92 -17.68 -11.62
N GLU A 58 7.09 -17.98 -11.06
CA GLU A 58 8.34 -18.15 -11.81
C GLU A 58 8.22 -19.26 -12.88
N GLY A 59 7.57 -20.38 -12.54
CA GLY A 59 7.26 -21.46 -13.49
C GLY A 59 6.36 -21.01 -14.64
N GLU A 60 5.31 -20.22 -14.36
CA GLU A 60 4.43 -19.67 -15.38
C GLU A 60 5.17 -18.66 -16.29
N LEU A 61 5.95 -17.74 -15.72
CA LEU A 61 6.76 -16.78 -16.47
C LEU A 61 7.79 -17.44 -17.37
N SER A 62 8.49 -18.46 -16.84
CA SER A 62 9.46 -19.23 -17.61
C SER A 62 8.82 -19.96 -18.79
N THR A 63 7.62 -20.53 -18.60
CA THR A 63 6.83 -21.17 -19.67
C THR A 63 6.45 -20.18 -20.77
N LEU A 64 6.25 -18.92 -20.42
CA LEU A 64 5.93 -17.83 -21.36
C LEU A 64 7.19 -17.21 -22.00
N GLY A 65 8.39 -17.67 -21.64
CA GLY A 65 9.65 -17.21 -22.21
C GLY A 65 10.08 -15.84 -21.66
N PHE A 66 9.70 -15.50 -20.43
CA PHE A 66 10.27 -14.38 -19.70
C PHE A 66 11.64 -14.77 -19.11
N GLY A 67 12.60 -13.88 -19.18
CA GLY A 67 13.82 -13.98 -18.39
C GLY A 67 13.51 -13.61 -16.94
N THR A 68 13.65 -14.54 -15.99
CA THR A 68 13.30 -14.33 -14.60
C THR A 68 14.52 -14.02 -13.74
N GLU A 69 14.35 -13.12 -12.78
CA GLU A 69 15.28 -12.85 -11.68
C GLU A 69 14.52 -12.98 -10.36
N ARG A 70 15.10 -13.77 -9.44
CA ARG A 70 14.55 -14.02 -8.10
C ARG A 70 15.57 -13.65 -7.05
N TRP A 71 15.17 -12.94 -6.01
CA TRP A 71 16.01 -12.58 -4.88
C TRP A 71 15.18 -12.32 -3.62
N ASP A 72 15.76 -12.54 -2.47
CA ASP A 72 15.11 -12.21 -1.19
C ASP A 72 15.09 -10.69 -0.98
N ALA A 73 13.90 -10.08 -1.03
CA ALA A 73 13.70 -8.69 -0.65
C ALA A 73 13.77 -8.52 0.88
N LEU A 74 13.26 -9.51 1.59
CA LEU A 74 13.38 -9.71 3.03
C LEU A 74 13.85 -11.16 3.27
N PRO A 75 14.50 -11.46 4.40
CA PRO A 75 15.03 -12.81 4.64
C PRO A 75 14.01 -13.93 4.42
N GLY A 76 14.24 -14.81 3.44
CA GLY A 76 13.35 -15.91 3.07
C GLY A 76 12.08 -15.50 2.34
N ARG A 77 11.92 -14.23 1.97
CA ARG A 77 10.74 -13.68 1.29
C ARG A 77 11.15 -13.10 -0.07
N PRO A 78 11.09 -13.91 -1.14
CA PRO A 78 11.62 -13.51 -2.43
C PRO A 78 10.65 -12.66 -3.24
N ASN A 79 11.19 -11.65 -3.94
CA ASN A 79 10.58 -11.04 -5.11
C ASN A 79 10.90 -11.83 -6.38
N ILE A 80 10.07 -11.69 -7.41
CA ILE A 80 10.37 -12.11 -8.78
C ILE A 80 10.11 -10.97 -9.75
N VAL A 81 11.05 -10.80 -10.67
CA VAL A 81 10.88 -9.96 -11.86
C VAL A 81 11.08 -10.84 -13.09
N GLY A 82 10.09 -10.82 -13.97
CA GLY A 82 10.16 -11.47 -15.29
C GLY A 82 10.16 -10.42 -16.39
N ASP A 83 11.12 -10.47 -17.31
CA ASP A 83 11.29 -9.50 -18.38
C ASP A 83 11.17 -10.13 -19.77
N VAL A 84 10.47 -9.44 -20.68
CA VAL A 84 10.59 -9.60 -22.14
C VAL A 84 11.31 -8.38 -22.68
N ALA A 85 12.43 -8.59 -23.35
CA ALA A 85 13.29 -7.54 -23.86
C ALA A 85 12.58 -6.62 -24.86
N GLY A 86 12.85 -5.33 -24.76
CA GLY A 86 12.35 -4.26 -25.62
C GLY A 86 13.01 -2.93 -25.30
N SER A 87 12.56 -1.87 -25.91
CA SER A 87 13.04 -0.50 -25.67
C SER A 87 12.62 -0.03 -24.28
N GLU A 88 13.52 0.65 -23.57
CA GLU A 88 13.23 1.28 -22.29
C GLU A 88 12.27 2.47 -22.43
N GLU A 89 12.26 3.17 -23.56
CA GLU A 89 11.39 4.33 -23.81
C GLU A 89 9.89 4.01 -23.79
N LYS A 90 9.53 2.74 -24.06
CA LYS A 90 8.16 2.22 -24.02
C LYS A 90 8.01 1.09 -23.01
N SER A 91 8.87 1.07 -21.99
CA SER A 91 8.83 0.00 -20.99
C SER A 91 7.63 0.13 -20.05
N LEU A 92 7.07 -1.01 -19.66
CA LEU A 92 5.93 -1.12 -18.76
C LEU A 92 6.17 -2.21 -17.73
N ILE A 93 5.91 -1.91 -16.47
CA ILE A 93 5.82 -2.88 -15.40
C ILE A 93 4.34 -3.20 -15.15
N LEU A 94 4.00 -4.49 -15.07
CA LEU A 94 2.77 -4.98 -14.44
C LEU A 94 3.15 -5.51 -13.07
N CYS A 95 2.67 -4.89 -12.00
CA CYS A 95 3.07 -5.20 -10.63
C CYS A 95 1.89 -5.70 -9.80
N GLY A 96 2.18 -6.60 -8.87
CA GLY A 96 1.25 -6.98 -7.82
C GLY A 96 1.95 -7.73 -6.69
N HIS A 97 1.38 -7.60 -5.48
CA HIS A 97 1.87 -8.31 -4.31
C HIS A 97 1.30 -9.73 -4.22
N ILE A 98 2.01 -10.58 -3.46
CA ILE A 98 1.62 -11.98 -3.30
C ILE A 98 1.37 -12.36 -1.84
N ASP A 99 1.71 -11.51 -0.91
CA ASP A 99 1.35 -11.68 0.49
C ASP A 99 -0.11 -11.31 0.74
N VAL A 100 -0.64 -11.77 1.86
CA VAL A 100 -2.03 -11.52 2.25
C VAL A 100 -2.11 -11.30 3.77
N VAL A 101 -3.16 -10.60 4.22
CA VAL A 101 -3.46 -10.47 5.65
C VAL A 101 -3.96 -11.81 6.23
N PRO A 102 -3.94 -12.00 7.57
CA PRO A 102 -4.54 -13.16 8.23
C PRO A 102 -6.02 -13.33 7.92
N VAL A 103 -6.50 -14.55 7.97
CA VAL A 103 -7.92 -14.87 7.74
C VAL A 103 -8.86 -14.39 8.87
N GLY A 104 -8.32 -13.97 10.01
CA GLY A 104 -9.11 -13.63 11.18
C GLY A 104 -9.73 -14.86 11.83
N ASP A 105 -11.00 -14.76 12.23
CA ASP A 105 -11.75 -15.88 12.80
C ASP A 105 -12.28 -16.79 11.67
N ALA A 106 -11.61 -17.91 11.46
CA ALA A 106 -11.97 -18.88 10.41
C ALA A 106 -13.40 -19.44 10.56
N SER A 107 -14.01 -19.39 11.76
CA SER A 107 -15.38 -19.86 11.97
C SER A 107 -16.44 -18.97 11.31
N ARG A 108 -16.07 -17.75 10.92
CA ARG A 108 -16.94 -16.79 10.23
C ARG A 108 -16.93 -16.97 8.71
N TRP A 109 -15.99 -17.73 8.17
CA TRP A 109 -15.93 -18.03 6.74
C TRP A 109 -16.95 -19.11 6.38
N THR A 110 -17.68 -18.91 5.27
CA THR A 110 -18.63 -19.91 4.73
C THR A 110 -17.95 -20.89 3.78
N VAL A 111 -16.69 -20.66 3.44
CA VAL A 111 -15.82 -21.49 2.60
C VAL A 111 -14.45 -21.66 3.29
N ASP A 112 -13.62 -22.60 2.82
CA ASP A 112 -12.22 -22.66 3.24
C ASP A 112 -11.49 -21.41 2.73
N PRO A 113 -10.89 -20.58 3.64
CA PRO A 113 -10.18 -19.36 3.24
C PRO A 113 -9.07 -19.56 2.21
N PHE A 114 -8.50 -20.76 2.13
CA PHE A 114 -7.47 -21.13 1.15
C PHE A 114 -7.94 -22.24 0.19
N GLY A 115 -9.23 -22.48 0.09
CA GLY A 115 -9.81 -23.51 -0.79
C GLY A 115 -9.86 -23.10 -2.26
N GLY A 116 -9.98 -21.81 -2.55
CA GLY A 116 -10.18 -21.30 -3.91
C GLY A 116 -11.51 -21.80 -4.52
N GLU A 117 -12.59 -21.82 -3.73
CA GLU A 117 -13.89 -22.30 -4.17
C GLU A 117 -14.48 -21.39 -5.25
N VAL A 118 -14.99 -21.99 -6.33
CA VAL A 118 -15.73 -21.26 -7.37
C VAL A 118 -17.22 -21.51 -7.18
N ARG A 119 -17.97 -20.43 -6.95
CA ARG A 119 -19.42 -20.47 -6.75
C ARG A 119 -20.08 -19.21 -7.34
N ASN A 120 -21.10 -19.38 -8.16
CA ASN A 120 -21.89 -18.27 -8.73
C ASN A 120 -21.07 -17.21 -9.48
N GLY A 121 -20.03 -17.63 -10.25
CA GLY A 121 -19.18 -16.71 -11.00
C GLY A 121 -18.14 -15.97 -10.17
N ARG A 122 -17.95 -16.35 -8.91
CA ARG A 122 -16.97 -15.79 -7.96
C ARG A 122 -15.97 -16.86 -7.55
N LEU A 123 -14.73 -16.45 -7.33
CA LEU A 123 -13.68 -17.28 -6.77
C LEU A 123 -13.38 -16.77 -5.36
N TYR A 124 -13.64 -17.60 -4.38
CA TYR A 124 -13.53 -17.26 -2.96
C TYR A 124 -12.18 -17.69 -2.38
N GLY A 125 -11.67 -16.88 -1.48
CA GLY A 125 -10.51 -17.16 -0.63
C GLY A 125 -9.71 -15.92 -0.31
N ARG A 126 -8.94 -15.99 0.78
CA ARG A 126 -8.03 -14.91 1.20
C ARG A 126 -6.99 -14.62 0.10
N GLY A 127 -6.88 -13.35 -0.30
CA GLY A 127 -6.04 -12.92 -1.39
C GLY A 127 -6.66 -13.10 -2.78
N ALA A 128 -7.91 -13.56 -2.88
CA ALA A 128 -8.55 -13.76 -4.17
C ALA A 128 -8.72 -12.45 -4.93
N VAL A 129 -9.18 -11.40 -4.26
CA VAL A 129 -9.30 -10.07 -4.86
C VAL A 129 -8.12 -9.18 -4.51
N ASP A 130 -7.55 -9.32 -3.33
CA ASP A 130 -6.45 -8.51 -2.80
C ASP A 130 -5.18 -9.37 -2.59
N MET A 131 -4.23 -9.43 -3.62
CA MET A 131 -4.47 -9.03 -5.01
C MET A 131 -4.07 -10.15 -6.01
N LYS A 132 -4.11 -11.45 -5.57
CA LYS A 132 -3.70 -12.60 -6.43
C LYS A 132 -4.52 -12.72 -7.72
N GLY A 133 -5.81 -12.30 -7.71
CA GLY A 133 -6.64 -12.21 -8.90
C GLY A 133 -6.13 -11.17 -9.90
N GLY A 134 -5.63 -10.03 -9.41
CA GLY A 134 -4.95 -9.01 -10.21
C GLY A 134 -3.64 -9.51 -10.79
N VAL A 135 -2.81 -10.19 -9.97
CA VAL A 135 -1.57 -10.86 -10.43
C VAL A 135 -1.88 -11.88 -11.53
N ALA A 136 -2.90 -12.72 -11.35
CA ALA A 136 -3.31 -13.71 -12.35
C ALA A 136 -3.79 -13.03 -13.64
N ALA A 137 -4.48 -11.89 -13.56
CA ALA A 137 -4.91 -11.11 -14.73
C ALA A 137 -3.71 -10.52 -15.49
N CYS A 138 -2.67 -10.05 -14.82
CA CYS A 138 -1.41 -9.61 -15.43
C CYS A 138 -0.72 -10.76 -16.18
N LEU A 139 -0.65 -11.94 -15.55
CA LEU A 139 -0.07 -13.14 -16.17
C LEU A 139 -0.91 -13.61 -17.38
N ALA A 140 -2.23 -13.53 -17.32
CA ALA A 140 -3.12 -13.86 -18.45
C ALA A 140 -2.94 -12.90 -19.63
N ALA A 141 -2.78 -11.61 -19.35
CA ALA A 141 -2.48 -10.60 -20.35
C ALA A 141 -1.14 -10.90 -21.07
N ALA A 142 -0.09 -11.13 -20.28
CA ALA A 142 1.22 -11.50 -20.81
C ALA A 142 1.18 -12.82 -21.61
N ARG A 143 0.44 -13.83 -21.11
CA ARG A 143 0.23 -15.10 -21.79
C ARG A 143 -0.41 -14.92 -23.16
N ALA A 144 -1.46 -14.12 -23.27
CA ALA A 144 -2.14 -13.88 -24.56
C ALA A 144 -1.19 -13.25 -25.59
N ILE A 145 -0.43 -12.24 -25.19
CA ILE A 145 0.57 -11.58 -26.04
C ILE A 145 1.62 -12.60 -26.52
N ARG A 146 2.18 -13.39 -25.61
CA ARG A 146 3.24 -14.36 -25.92
C ARG A 146 2.75 -15.52 -26.77
N LYS A 147 1.56 -16.09 -26.50
CA LYS A 147 0.96 -17.17 -27.30
C LYS A 147 0.63 -16.77 -28.73
N LEU A 148 0.25 -15.51 -28.97
CA LEU A 148 0.01 -15.00 -30.32
C LEU A 148 1.32 -14.64 -31.05
N GLY A 149 2.47 -14.79 -30.42
CA GLY A 149 3.76 -14.46 -31.00
C GLY A 149 3.95 -12.96 -31.26
N ILE A 150 3.23 -12.11 -30.54
CA ILE A 150 3.32 -10.66 -30.68
C ILE A 150 4.65 -10.18 -30.10
N GLU A 151 5.46 -9.55 -30.96
CA GLU A 151 6.71 -8.91 -30.57
C GLU A 151 6.46 -7.45 -30.19
N LEU A 152 6.73 -7.10 -28.94
CA LEU A 152 6.60 -5.74 -28.42
C LEU A 152 7.82 -4.88 -28.79
N GLU A 153 7.63 -3.60 -29.10
CA GLU A 153 8.73 -2.65 -29.21
C GLU A 153 9.33 -2.32 -27.84
N GLY A 154 8.46 -2.03 -26.85
CA GLY A 154 8.84 -1.71 -25.47
C GLY A 154 9.09 -2.97 -24.63
N ARG A 155 9.95 -2.83 -23.60
CA ARG A 155 10.17 -3.89 -22.60
C ARG A 155 8.89 -4.06 -21.74
N LEU A 156 8.47 -5.33 -21.58
CA LEU A 156 7.40 -5.70 -20.66
C LEU A 156 8.01 -6.44 -19.47
N SER A 157 7.75 -5.93 -18.27
CA SER A 157 8.15 -6.55 -16.99
C SER A 157 6.94 -6.99 -16.20
N ILE A 158 7.04 -8.15 -15.56
CA ILE A 158 6.10 -8.61 -14.52
C ILE A 158 6.84 -8.60 -13.20
N HIS A 159 6.37 -7.81 -12.25
CA HIS A 159 6.90 -7.76 -10.89
C HIS A 159 5.91 -8.39 -9.93
N THR A 160 6.33 -9.44 -9.22
CA THR A 160 5.57 -9.97 -8.09
C THR A 160 6.39 -9.78 -6.83
N VAL A 161 5.82 -9.03 -5.90
CA VAL A 161 6.53 -8.53 -4.73
C VAL A 161 5.91 -9.02 -3.43
N VAL A 162 6.69 -8.98 -2.35
CA VAL A 162 6.28 -9.37 -1.01
C VAL A 162 6.07 -8.13 -0.14
N ASP A 163 5.34 -8.32 0.97
CA ASP A 163 5.26 -7.37 2.08
C ASP A 163 4.46 -6.08 1.79
N GLU A 164 3.61 -6.07 0.79
CA GLU A 164 2.74 -4.91 0.51
C GLU A 164 1.84 -4.63 1.72
N GLU A 165 1.13 -5.64 2.23
CA GLU A 165 0.18 -5.60 3.33
C GLU A 165 0.77 -5.09 4.67
N ALA A 166 2.10 -5.02 4.77
CA ALA A 166 2.80 -4.62 5.98
C ALA A 166 3.94 -3.61 5.74
N GLY A 167 3.88 -2.85 4.63
CA GLY A 167 4.76 -1.72 4.41
C GLY A 167 5.39 -1.55 3.03
N GLY A 168 5.11 -2.41 2.04
CA GLY A 168 5.58 -2.26 0.66
C GLY A 168 7.09 -2.50 0.47
N PHE A 169 7.74 -3.23 1.40
CA PHE A 169 9.20 -3.39 1.36
C PHE A 169 9.69 -4.17 0.15
N GLY A 170 8.85 -5.05 -0.43
CA GLY A 170 9.19 -5.76 -1.66
C GLY A 170 9.31 -4.82 -2.86
N ALA A 171 8.32 -3.97 -3.10
CA ALA A 171 8.37 -2.97 -4.16
C ALA A 171 9.49 -1.95 -3.92
N MET A 172 9.67 -1.52 -2.67
CA MET A 172 10.76 -0.62 -2.28
C MET A 172 12.14 -1.22 -2.60
N ASP A 173 12.37 -2.51 -2.34
CA ASP A 173 13.62 -3.18 -2.66
C ASP A 173 13.81 -3.35 -4.18
N ALA A 174 12.73 -3.66 -4.93
CA ALA A 174 12.78 -3.70 -6.39
C ALA A 174 13.20 -2.35 -6.97
N VAL A 175 12.63 -1.24 -6.48
CA VAL A 175 13.00 0.12 -6.86
C VAL A 175 14.47 0.42 -6.52
N ARG A 176 14.93 0.08 -5.31
CA ARG A 176 16.32 0.27 -4.89
C ARG A 176 17.32 -0.48 -5.76
N ARG A 177 16.92 -1.63 -6.32
CA ARG A 177 17.72 -2.43 -7.28
C ARG A 177 17.64 -1.89 -8.70
N GLY A 178 16.95 -0.79 -8.93
CA GLY A 178 16.81 -0.17 -10.25
C GLY A 178 15.86 -0.94 -11.18
N LYS A 179 14.95 -1.76 -10.64
CA LYS A 179 13.90 -2.44 -11.41
C LYS A 179 12.79 -1.43 -11.74
N LEU A 180 13.05 -0.55 -12.71
CA LEU A 180 12.20 0.56 -13.09
C LEU A 180 11.75 0.43 -14.55
N ALA A 181 10.72 1.17 -14.93
CA ALA A 181 10.23 1.33 -16.31
C ALA A 181 9.73 2.77 -16.51
N LYS A 182 9.21 3.09 -17.71
CA LYS A 182 8.57 4.40 -17.97
C LYS A 182 7.21 4.51 -17.31
N ALA A 183 6.50 3.37 -17.18
CA ALA A 183 5.24 3.33 -16.45
C ALA A 183 5.10 2.02 -15.66
N VAL A 184 4.25 2.05 -14.63
CA VAL A 184 3.83 0.87 -13.87
C VAL A 184 2.31 0.82 -13.79
N LEU A 185 1.76 -0.39 -13.97
CA LEU A 185 0.36 -0.70 -13.67
C LEU A 185 0.37 -1.66 -12.49
N VAL A 186 -0.29 -1.27 -11.40
CA VAL A 186 -0.47 -2.11 -10.20
C VAL A 186 -1.89 -2.66 -10.22
N ALA A 187 -2.04 -3.97 -10.11
CA ALA A 187 -3.31 -4.66 -10.36
C ALA A 187 -4.17 -4.83 -9.09
N GLU A 188 -4.15 -3.81 -8.20
CA GLU A 188 -5.03 -3.74 -7.04
C GLU A 188 -6.50 -3.72 -7.43
N PRO A 189 -7.41 -4.20 -6.58
CA PRO A 189 -8.82 -4.20 -6.86
C PRO A 189 -9.40 -2.78 -6.94
N THR A 190 -9.88 -2.41 -8.13
CA THR A 190 -10.43 -1.07 -8.41
C THR A 190 -11.87 -1.11 -8.93
N TRP A 191 -12.49 -2.29 -8.96
CA TRP A 191 -13.80 -2.51 -9.60
C TRP A 191 -13.82 -2.12 -11.09
N GLY A 192 -12.64 -2.10 -11.73
CA GLY A 192 -12.46 -1.70 -13.12
C GLY A 192 -12.41 -0.19 -13.34
N ASP A 193 -12.33 0.61 -12.29
CA ASP A 193 -12.00 2.03 -12.35
C ASP A 193 -10.50 2.25 -12.54
N VAL A 194 -10.12 3.40 -13.07
CA VAL A 194 -8.72 3.75 -13.34
C VAL A 194 -8.25 4.79 -12.32
N LEU A 195 -7.24 4.43 -11.54
CA LEU A 195 -6.82 5.21 -10.39
C LEU A 195 -5.37 5.70 -10.58
N PRO A 196 -5.16 6.90 -11.16
CA PRO A 196 -3.83 7.46 -11.40
C PRO A 196 -3.29 8.28 -10.23
N ALA A 197 -3.98 8.31 -9.10
CA ALA A 197 -3.57 9.10 -7.95
C ALA A 197 -3.81 8.34 -6.64
N GLU A 198 -2.88 8.43 -5.70
CA GLU A 198 -3.05 8.06 -4.31
C GLU A 198 -2.30 9.04 -3.40
N GLY A 199 -2.79 9.24 -2.19
CA GLY A 199 -2.11 10.08 -1.21
C GLY A 199 -0.82 9.44 -0.71
N GLY A 200 0.12 10.25 -0.22
CA GLY A 200 1.25 9.72 0.51
C GLY A 200 0.88 9.34 1.95
N LEU A 201 1.70 8.50 2.56
CA LEU A 201 1.54 8.01 3.93
C LEU A 201 2.86 8.07 4.69
N GLU A 202 2.80 8.63 5.90
CA GLU A 202 3.89 8.63 6.87
C GLU A 202 3.43 7.99 8.18
N TRP A 203 4.24 7.09 8.70
CA TRP A 203 4.14 6.74 10.11
C TRP A 203 5.16 7.51 10.91
N ALA A 204 4.68 8.19 11.96
CA ALA A 204 5.53 8.99 12.82
C ALA A 204 5.24 8.71 14.29
N ARG A 205 6.28 8.78 15.11
CA ARG A 205 6.18 8.76 16.56
C ARG A 205 6.48 10.13 17.14
N VAL A 206 5.56 10.66 17.92
CA VAL A 206 5.79 11.87 18.72
C VAL A 206 6.02 11.47 20.17
N THR A 207 7.17 11.83 20.72
CA THR A 207 7.49 11.60 22.14
C THR A 207 7.47 12.91 22.91
N ILE A 208 6.64 12.96 23.94
CA ILE A 208 6.51 14.13 24.84
C ILE A 208 7.14 13.76 26.18
N ARG A 209 8.07 14.60 26.63
CA ARG A 209 8.77 14.41 27.89
C ARG A 209 8.22 15.33 28.96
N GLY A 210 8.01 14.75 30.13
CA GLY A 210 7.72 15.45 31.37
C GLY A 210 8.84 15.31 32.39
N ARG A 211 8.51 15.36 33.68
CA ARG A 211 9.40 15.10 34.79
C ARG A 211 8.71 14.27 35.83
N THR A 212 9.28 13.12 36.14
CA THR A 212 8.71 12.22 37.17
C THR A 212 8.86 12.79 38.58
N ALA A 213 7.87 12.53 39.40
CA ALA A 213 7.87 12.80 40.83
C ALA A 213 6.76 11.95 41.51
N HIS A 214 6.71 11.97 42.83
CA HIS A 214 5.55 11.43 43.51
C HIS A 214 4.30 12.30 43.22
N SER A 215 3.13 11.68 43.05
CA SER A 215 1.88 12.39 42.65
C SER A 215 1.48 13.54 43.62
N ALA A 216 1.91 13.50 44.86
CA ALA A 216 1.74 14.59 45.82
C ALA A 216 2.44 15.89 45.41
N TRP A 217 3.46 15.84 44.51
CA TRP A 217 4.21 17.01 44.04
C TRP A 217 3.68 17.61 42.75
N ARG A 218 2.53 17.15 42.28
CA ARG A 218 1.86 17.70 41.09
C ARG A 218 1.22 19.07 41.31
N TYR A 219 0.87 19.41 42.53
CA TYR A 219 -0.08 20.49 42.84
C TYR A 219 0.54 21.88 42.96
N ASN A 220 1.70 22.14 42.40
CA ASN A 220 2.25 23.50 42.38
C ASN A 220 1.38 24.52 41.68
N GLU A 221 0.55 24.10 40.71
CA GLU A 221 -0.37 24.98 40.01
C GLU A 221 -1.61 25.32 40.86
N ILE A 222 -2.09 24.34 41.66
CA ILE A 222 -3.27 24.49 42.50
C ILE A 222 -2.92 25.09 43.86
N TYR A 223 -1.74 24.71 44.39
CA TYR A 223 -1.19 25.20 45.65
C TYR A 223 0.22 25.71 45.41
N PRO A 224 0.36 26.97 44.92
CA PRO A 224 1.67 27.50 44.61
C PRO A 224 2.56 27.47 45.84
N GLN A 225 3.56 26.62 45.82
CA GLN A 225 4.56 26.54 46.87
C GLN A 225 5.67 27.52 46.54
N ARG A 226 6.19 28.22 47.56
CA ARG A 226 7.34 29.09 47.40
C ARG A 226 8.54 28.24 46.98
N HIS A 227 9.21 28.66 45.91
CA HIS A 227 10.48 28.06 45.51
C HIS A 227 11.54 28.38 46.58
N GLU A 228 12.00 27.34 47.27
CA GLU A 228 13.10 27.43 48.22
C GLU A 228 14.30 26.66 47.66
N PRO A 229 15.52 27.23 47.71
CA PRO A 229 16.71 26.54 47.25
C PRO A 229 16.89 25.19 48.01
N GLY A 230 17.11 24.09 47.26
CA GLY A 230 17.25 22.74 47.80
C GLY A 230 15.96 21.96 47.94
N ARG A 231 14.80 22.52 47.58
CA ARG A 231 13.49 21.81 47.54
C ARG A 231 13.37 20.96 46.28
N LEU A 232 12.67 19.81 46.37
CA LEU A 232 12.38 18.99 45.21
C LEU A 232 11.57 19.78 44.19
N GLU A 233 12.01 19.74 42.92
CA GLU A 233 11.23 20.30 41.82
C GLU A 233 9.94 19.54 41.58
N PRO A 234 8.85 20.23 41.25
CA PRO A 234 7.56 19.58 40.98
C PRO A 234 7.64 18.67 39.74
N GLY A 235 6.85 17.61 39.75
CA GLY A 235 6.67 16.77 38.56
C GLY A 235 5.93 17.50 37.44
N VAL A 236 6.20 17.09 36.20
CA VAL A 236 5.51 17.59 35.01
C VAL A 236 4.87 16.37 34.31
N ASN A 237 3.56 16.35 34.25
CA ASN A 237 2.79 15.20 33.77
C ASN A 237 2.77 15.16 32.23
N ALA A 238 3.48 14.17 31.64
CA ALA A 238 3.53 13.98 30.20
C ALA A 238 2.17 13.60 29.58
N ILE A 239 1.25 12.95 30.34
CA ILE A 239 -0.11 12.64 29.86
C ILE A 239 -0.91 13.93 29.65
N GLU A 240 -0.82 14.87 30.59
CA GLU A 240 -1.52 16.16 30.46
C GLU A 240 -0.98 16.99 29.28
N LEU A 241 0.34 16.99 29.09
CA LEU A 241 0.95 17.61 27.93
C LEU A 241 0.51 16.93 26.62
N ALA A 242 0.46 15.60 26.61
CA ALA A 242 0.00 14.83 25.45
C ALA A 242 -1.49 15.08 25.12
N THR A 243 -2.34 15.19 26.12
CA THR A 243 -3.77 15.53 25.92
C THR A 243 -3.92 16.89 25.21
N ARG A 244 -3.17 17.90 25.65
CA ARG A 244 -3.12 19.22 25.00
C ARG A 244 -2.57 19.15 23.58
N PHE A 245 -1.54 18.32 23.35
CA PHE A 245 -1.01 18.07 22.01
C PHE A 245 -2.06 17.47 21.08
N LEU A 246 -2.82 16.47 21.55
CA LEU A 246 -3.88 15.84 20.75
C LEU A 246 -5.00 16.82 20.38
N ASP A 247 -5.36 17.75 21.28
CA ASP A 247 -6.32 18.79 20.95
C ASP A 247 -5.79 19.77 19.89
N ALA A 248 -4.51 20.17 20.00
CA ALA A 248 -3.87 21.00 18.99
C ALA A 248 -3.74 20.25 17.64
N LEU A 249 -3.43 18.95 17.67
CA LEU A 249 -3.32 18.10 16.49
C LEU A 249 -4.65 18.04 15.71
N ARG A 250 -5.78 17.89 16.39
CA ARG A 250 -7.11 17.91 15.73
C ARG A 250 -7.39 19.24 15.01
N HIS A 251 -6.96 20.35 15.61
CA HIS A 251 -7.08 21.67 14.96
C HIS A 251 -6.15 21.79 13.75
N TYR A 252 -4.94 21.29 13.85
CA TYR A 252 -3.97 21.26 12.75
C TYR A 252 -4.51 20.43 11.58
N GLU A 253 -4.96 19.20 11.81
CA GLU A 253 -5.59 18.32 10.81
C GLU A 253 -6.80 19.00 10.15
N SER A 254 -7.73 19.55 10.95
CA SER A 254 -8.91 20.25 10.44
C SER A 254 -8.56 21.46 9.57
N ASN A 255 -7.51 22.19 9.87
CA ASN A 255 -7.05 23.31 9.06
C ASN A 255 -6.48 22.82 7.72
N ARG A 256 -5.69 21.75 7.73
CA ARG A 256 -5.14 21.15 6.51
C ARG A 256 -6.23 20.62 5.58
N THR A 257 -7.21 19.88 6.12
CA THR A 257 -8.35 19.35 5.35
C THR A 257 -9.20 20.43 4.70
N ARG A 258 -9.31 21.60 5.32
CA ARG A 258 -10.01 22.76 4.75
C ARG A 258 -9.20 23.54 3.74
N ALA A 259 -7.87 23.51 3.88
CA ALA A 259 -6.97 24.32 3.04
C ALA A 259 -6.72 23.70 1.66
N ALA A 260 -6.77 22.36 1.55
CA ALA A 260 -6.42 21.66 0.32
C ALA A 260 -7.31 20.42 0.10
N SER A 261 -7.56 20.13 -1.18
CA SER A 261 -8.24 18.92 -1.65
C SER A 261 -7.66 18.49 -2.99
N HIS A 262 -7.87 17.23 -3.36
CA HIS A 262 -7.49 16.71 -4.67
C HIS A 262 -8.74 16.32 -5.47
N PRO A 263 -8.84 16.64 -6.78
CA PRO A 263 -10.08 16.42 -7.55
C PRO A 263 -10.46 14.95 -7.70
N LEU A 264 -9.50 14.03 -7.58
CA LEU A 264 -9.72 12.60 -7.72
C LEU A 264 -9.96 11.87 -6.39
N LEU A 265 -9.78 12.54 -5.24
CA LEU A 265 -9.93 11.94 -3.92
C LEU A 265 -11.11 12.56 -3.15
N PRO A 266 -11.74 11.80 -2.27
CA PRO A 266 -12.75 12.36 -1.36
C PRO A 266 -12.17 13.52 -0.54
N VAL A 267 -12.99 14.53 -0.29
CA VAL A 267 -12.60 15.65 0.59
C VAL A 267 -12.30 15.12 1.98
N GLY A 268 -11.19 15.54 2.57
CA GLY A 268 -10.78 15.12 3.91
C GLY A 268 -9.91 13.87 3.96
N MET A 269 -9.33 13.46 2.84
CA MET A 269 -8.41 12.30 2.81
C MET A 269 -7.04 12.54 3.47
N ASN A 270 -6.65 13.80 3.65
CA ASN A 270 -5.41 14.19 4.35
C ASN A 270 -5.58 14.14 5.87
N THR A 271 -5.79 12.95 6.41
CA THR A 271 -6.09 12.67 7.82
C THR A 271 -4.84 12.36 8.63
N ILE A 272 -4.94 12.54 9.96
CA ILE A 272 -3.94 12.13 10.93
C ILE A 272 -4.63 11.24 11.97
N ASN A 273 -4.44 9.92 11.85
CA ASN A 273 -4.98 8.98 12.81
C ASN A 273 -4.00 8.77 13.97
N VAL A 274 -4.48 8.91 15.20
CA VAL A 274 -3.74 8.51 16.40
C VAL A 274 -3.95 7.02 16.59
N GLY A 275 -3.03 6.22 16.07
CA GLY A 275 -3.13 4.76 16.06
C GLY A 275 -2.80 4.13 17.41
N VAL A 276 -1.76 4.64 18.09
CA VAL A 276 -1.30 4.10 19.37
C VAL A 276 -0.89 5.22 20.30
N MET A 277 -1.25 5.10 21.57
CA MET A 277 -0.72 5.97 22.63
C MET A 277 -0.31 5.14 23.82
N ARG A 278 0.90 5.40 24.35
CA ARG A 278 1.43 4.81 25.56
C ARG A 278 2.01 5.91 26.45
N ALA A 279 1.74 5.84 27.75
CA ALA A 279 2.29 6.81 28.68
C ALA A 279 2.59 6.18 30.04
N GLY A 280 3.61 6.69 30.72
CA GLY A 280 4.06 6.19 32.01
C GLY A 280 5.32 6.88 32.49
N ALA A 281 6.05 6.26 33.39
CA ALA A 281 7.27 6.79 33.97
C ALA A 281 8.51 6.02 33.49
N GLY A 282 9.59 6.76 33.26
CA GLY A 282 10.85 6.24 32.75
C GLY A 282 10.81 5.87 31.26
N LEU A 283 11.86 6.23 30.52
CA LEU A 283 12.02 5.90 29.10
C LEU A 283 12.87 4.63 29.00
N GLY A 284 12.32 3.59 28.37
CA GLY A 284 13.03 2.37 28.03
C GLY A 284 13.98 2.54 26.84
N ALA A 285 14.85 1.56 26.63
CA ALA A 285 15.77 1.53 25.49
C ALA A 285 15.04 1.40 24.15
N ASP A 286 13.81 0.91 24.16
CA ASP A 286 12.90 0.82 23.02
C ASP A 286 12.11 2.12 22.73
N GLY A 287 12.41 3.19 23.48
CA GLY A 287 11.73 4.48 23.36
C GLY A 287 10.33 4.50 23.99
N LEU A 288 9.92 3.47 24.73
CA LEU A 288 8.59 3.36 25.35
C LEU A 288 8.65 3.58 26.86
N PRO A 289 7.52 3.95 27.51
CA PRO A 289 7.47 4.08 28.96
C PRO A 289 7.62 2.72 29.67
N VAL A 290 8.45 2.68 30.71
CA VAL A 290 8.76 1.45 31.45
C VAL A 290 7.71 1.14 32.52
N ILE A 291 7.26 2.14 33.29
CA ILE A 291 6.31 1.97 34.39
C ILE A 291 4.95 2.53 33.97
N MET A 292 4.00 1.63 33.69
CA MET A 292 2.65 1.97 33.26
C MET A 292 1.57 1.51 34.25
N THR A 293 1.96 1.01 35.43
CA THR A 293 1.04 0.35 36.39
C THR A 293 0.92 1.07 37.72
N ASN A 294 1.71 2.13 37.96
CA ASN A 294 1.71 2.82 39.27
C ASN A 294 1.20 4.27 39.13
N PRO A 295 -0.06 4.55 39.51
CA PRO A 295 -0.63 5.90 39.41
C PRO A 295 -0.10 6.91 40.43
N ALA A 296 0.70 6.47 41.44
CA ALA A 296 1.32 7.36 42.40
C ALA A 296 2.62 8.04 41.87
N ILE A 297 3.05 7.67 40.67
CA ILE A 297 4.19 8.28 39.99
C ILE A 297 3.66 9.22 38.91
N ILE A 298 4.14 10.47 38.87
CA ILE A 298 3.85 11.39 37.77
C ILE A 298 4.54 10.87 36.51
N PRO A 299 3.79 10.56 35.43
CA PRO A 299 4.36 10.07 34.20
C PRO A 299 5.21 11.17 33.52
N ASP A 300 6.43 10.79 33.10
CA ASP A 300 7.35 11.70 32.41
C ASP A 300 7.58 11.33 30.94
N VAL A 301 6.86 10.33 30.44
CA VAL A 301 6.90 9.90 29.03
C VAL A 301 5.49 9.69 28.51
N ALA A 302 5.17 10.30 27.39
CA ALA A 302 4.03 9.95 26.55
C ALA A 302 4.50 9.79 25.11
N VAL A 303 4.13 8.67 24.50
CA VAL A 303 4.50 8.28 23.12
C VAL A 303 3.21 8.12 22.32
N ILE A 304 3.15 8.75 21.16
CA ILE A 304 1.99 8.78 20.28
C ILE A 304 2.45 8.36 18.89
N ASP A 305 1.93 7.23 18.39
CA ASP A 305 2.20 6.74 17.05
C ASP A 305 1.06 7.16 16.13
N LEU A 306 1.41 7.81 15.03
CA LEU A 306 0.52 8.47 14.08
C LEU A 306 0.58 7.80 12.72
N ASP A 307 -0.59 7.59 12.10
CA ASP A 307 -0.77 7.29 10.69
C ASP A 307 -1.21 8.58 9.99
N MET A 308 -0.39 9.11 9.10
CA MET A 308 -0.49 10.46 8.58
C MET A 308 -0.60 10.44 7.07
N LYS A 309 -1.79 10.76 6.52
CA LYS A 309 -2.03 10.84 5.09
C LYS A 309 -1.91 12.27 4.57
N PHE A 310 -1.37 12.42 3.37
CA PHE A 310 -1.27 13.70 2.69
C PHE A 310 -1.64 13.57 1.21
N LEU A 311 -1.91 14.70 0.55
CA LEU A 311 -2.49 14.70 -0.79
C LEU A 311 -1.45 14.33 -1.86
N PRO A 312 -1.90 13.80 -3.03
CA PRO A 312 -1.02 13.48 -4.16
C PRO A 312 -0.19 14.67 -4.68
N THR A 313 -0.66 15.89 -4.45
CA THR A 313 0.01 17.14 -4.85
C THR A 313 1.06 17.63 -3.85
N GLU A 314 1.19 16.97 -2.70
CA GLU A 314 2.18 17.29 -1.68
C GLU A 314 3.38 16.35 -1.80
N ASN A 315 4.56 16.80 -1.40
CA ASN A 315 5.72 15.91 -1.26
C ASN A 315 6.04 15.65 0.22
N SER A 316 6.61 14.49 0.50
CA SER A 316 6.90 14.04 1.86
C SER A 316 7.79 15.00 2.64
N ALA A 317 8.80 15.61 2.01
CA ALA A 317 9.72 16.51 2.70
C ALA A 317 9.03 17.80 3.15
N ASP A 318 8.15 18.36 2.30
CA ASP A 318 7.37 19.56 2.64
C ASP A 318 6.35 19.25 3.73
N TYR A 319 5.69 18.08 3.62
CA TYR A 319 4.74 17.61 4.61
C TYR A 319 5.39 17.44 6.00
N ARG A 320 6.56 16.80 6.05
CA ARG A 320 7.32 16.61 7.29
C ARG A 320 7.73 17.97 7.90
N ARG A 321 8.25 18.91 7.10
CA ARG A 321 8.60 20.25 7.57
C ARG A 321 7.40 21.02 8.14
N ASP A 322 6.24 20.94 7.51
CA ASP A 322 5.01 21.58 7.98
C ASP A 322 4.55 21.00 9.33
N PHE A 323 4.60 19.69 9.48
CA PHE A 323 4.28 19.02 10.73
C PHE A 323 5.29 19.33 11.84
N GLU A 324 6.58 19.34 11.53
CA GLU A 324 7.65 19.75 12.47
C GLU A 324 7.47 21.18 12.94
N ALA A 325 7.10 22.09 12.03
CA ALA A 325 6.77 23.47 12.37
C ALA A 325 5.55 23.55 13.30
N PHE A 326 4.49 22.76 13.05
CA PHE A 326 3.35 22.66 13.95
C PHE A 326 3.77 22.20 15.36
N VAL A 327 4.56 21.12 15.47
CA VAL A 327 5.04 20.59 16.77
C VAL A 327 5.91 21.63 17.49
N HIS A 328 6.76 22.33 16.75
CA HIS A 328 7.58 23.41 17.29
C HIS A 328 6.70 24.56 17.83
N HIS A 329 5.72 25.03 17.07
CA HIS A 329 4.82 26.11 17.52
C HIS A 329 3.98 25.67 18.73
N PHE A 330 3.50 24.43 18.75
CA PHE A 330 2.83 23.88 19.92
C PHE A 330 3.73 23.95 21.16
N ALA A 331 4.99 23.55 21.05
CA ALA A 331 5.93 23.60 22.16
C ALA A 331 6.14 25.03 22.71
N GLN A 332 6.04 26.07 21.87
CA GLN A 332 6.15 27.46 22.30
C GLN A 332 4.99 27.92 23.19
N THR A 333 3.87 27.23 23.22
CA THR A 333 2.70 27.56 24.04
C THR A 333 2.85 27.17 25.51
N ASP A 334 3.89 26.41 25.86
CA ASP A 334 4.10 25.87 27.21
C ASP A 334 5.54 26.15 27.69
N MET A 335 5.68 26.60 28.94
CA MET A 335 6.99 26.95 29.50
C MET A 335 7.95 25.74 29.62
N TRP A 336 7.39 24.56 29.95
CA TRP A 336 8.16 23.33 30.03
C TRP A 336 8.57 22.84 28.64
N LEU A 337 7.61 22.79 27.70
CA LEU A 337 7.86 22.29 26.34
C LEU A 337 8.80 23.18 25.54
N ARG A 338 8.90 24.47 25.83
CA ARG A 338 9.93 25.34 25.21
C ARG A 338 11.37 24.86 25.50
N ALA A 339 11.58 24.37 26.72
CA ALA A 339 12.88 23.83 27.12
C ALA A 339 13.04 22.34 26.83
N ASN A 340 11.93 21.63 26.67
CA ASN A 340 11.86 20.19 26.44
C ASN A 340 10.88 19.88 25.30
N PRO A 341 11.17 20.30 24.05
CA PRO A 341 10.24 20.13 22.93
C PRO A 341 9.99 18.66 22.64
N PRO A 342 8.78 18.31 22.15
CA PRO A 342 8.51 16.97 21.67
C PRO A 342 9.50 16.58 20.57
N THR A 343 9.86 15.30 20.54
CA THR A 343 10.69 14.73 19.45
C THR A 343 9.81 13.95 18.49
N ILE A 344 10.20 13.93 17.21
CA ILE A 344 9.53 13.21 16.14
C ILE A 344 10.51 12.17 15.59
N GLU A 345 10.05 10.92 15.50
CA GLU A 345 10.69 9.84 14.76
C GLU A 345 9.83 9.56 13.52
N TRP A 346 10.39 9.78 12.35
CA TRP A 346 9.75 9.52 11.07
C TRP A 346 9.99 8.08 10.58
N GLU A 347 9.17 7.63 9.65
CA GLU A 347 9.26 6.29 9.06
C GLU A 347 9.27 5.20 10.14
N LEU A 348 8.36 5.30 11.09
CA LEU A 348 8.25 4.31 12.16
C LEU A 348 8.11 2.90 11.57
N GLY A 349 9.02 2.00 11.96
CA GLY A 349 9.11 0.67 11.36
C GLY A 349 9.59 0.65 9.92
N GLY A 350 10.13 1.77 9.40
CA GLY A 350 10.57 1.95 8.02
C GLY A 350 9.41 2.20 7.04
N LEU A 351 8.20 2.52 7.55
CA LEU A 351 7.02 2.70 6.73
C LEU A 351 6.89 4.13 6.22
N HIS A 352 6.91 4.23 4.90
CA HIS A 352 6.77 5.46 4.14
C HIS A 352 6.26 5.14 2.73
N PHE A 353 5.16 5.76 2.31
CA PHE A 353 4.65 5.67 0.94
C PHE A 353 4.67 7.08 0.31
N PRO A 354 5.48 7.28 -0.73
CA PRO A 354 5.39 8.50 -1.54
C PRO A 354 4.00 8.66 -2.19
N PRO A 355 3.57 9.86 -2.55
CA PRO A 355 2.31 10.02 -3.26
C PRO A 355 2.44 9.61 -4.73
N LEU A 356 1.33 9.13 -5.31
CA LEU A 356 1.16 8.92 -6.74
C LEU A 356 0.28 10.02 -7.32
N ASN A 357 0.71 10.68 -8.41
CA ASN A 357 -0.07 11.71 -9.09
C ASN A 357 0.20 11.74 -10.60
N THR A 358 -0.18 10.67 -11.28
CA THR A 358 -0.08 10.57 -12.73
C THR A 358 -1.19 11.42 -13.39
N PRO A 359 -0.90 12.23 -14.40
CA PRO A 359 -1.89 13.05 -15.07
C PRO A 359 -3.06 12.21 -15.65
N VAL A 360 -4.30 12.70 -15.53
CA VAL A 360 -5.48 12.00 -16.05
C VAL A 360 -5.46 11.83 -17.57
N ASP A 361 -4.69 12.65 -18.28
CA ASP A 361 -4.50 12.57 -19.73
C ASP A 361 -3.29 11.73 -20.14
N HIS A 362 -2.62 11.09 -19.20
CA HIS A 362 -1.51 10.17 -19.47
C HIS A 362 -1.95 9.05 -20.43
N PRO A 363 -1.10 8.66 -21.42
CA PRO A 363 -1.48 7.67 -22.43
C PRO A 363 -1.96 6.33 -21.87
N LEU A 364 -1.35 5.84 -20.79
CA LEU A 364 -1.75 4.58 -20.13
C LEU A 364 -3.15 4.71 -19.50
N VAL A 365 -3.46 5.83 -18.84
CA VAL A 365 -4.79 6.12 -18.27
C VAL A 365 -5.85 6.10 -19.37
N LYS A 366 -5.60 6.85 -20.46
CA LYS A 366 -6.51 6.89 -21.62
C LYS A 366 -6.71 5.52 -22.27
N SER A 367 -5.68 4.72 -22.36
CA SER A 367 -5.75 3.36 -22.90
C SER A 367 -6.64 2.46 -22.06
N LEU A 368 -6.44 2.42 -20.75
CA LEU A 368 -7.25 1.64 -19.81
C LEU A 368 -8.73 2.02 -19.88
N VAL A 369 -9.04 3.34 -19.83
CA VAL A 369 -10.42 3.84 -19.97
C VAL A 369 -11.04 3.43 -21.30
N ARG A 370 -10.30 3.59 -22.40
CA ARG A 370 -10.78 3.25 -23.76
C ARG A 370 -11.13 1.76 -23.86
N HIS A 371 -10.23 0.89 -23.43
CA HIS A 371 -10.43 -0.56 -23.55
C HIS A 371 -11.49 -1.07 -22.59
N LYS A 372 -11.57 -0.56 -21.36
CA LYS A 372 -12.66 -0.92 -20.44
C LYS A 372 -14.03 -0.48 -20.96
N THR A 373 -14.10 0.72 -21.57
CA THR A 373 -15.33 1.22 -22.20
C THR A 373 -15.72 0.37 -23.43
N ALA A 374 -14.76 -0.06 -24.24
CA ALA A 374 -15.01 -0.93 -25.39
C ALA A 374 -15.57 -2.32 -25.01
N LEU A 375 -15.31 -2.78 -23.80
CA LEU A 375 -15.90 -3.99 -23.22
C LEU A 375 -17.28 -3.76 -22.58
N GLY A 376 -17.85 -2.55 -22.71
CA GLY A 376 -19.15 -2.19 -22.14
C GLY A 376 -19.10 -1.66 -20.71
N GLY A 377 -17.92 -1.51 -20.13
CA GLY A 377 -17.74 -0.90 -18.81
C GLY A 377 -17.91 0.63 -18.86
N LYS A 378 -18.04 1.22 -17.67
CA LYS A 378 -18.10 2.69 -17.47
C LYS A 378 -17.09 3.06 -16.39
N PRO A 379 -15.77 2.97 -16.70
CA PRO A 379 -14.75 3.24 -15.69
C PRO A 379 -14.77 4.72 -15.30
N GLU A 380 -14.66 4.98 -14.02
CA GLU A 380 -14.37 6.32 -13.49
C GLU A 380 -12.86 6.51 -13.37
N ILE A 381 -12.40 7.76 -13.53
CA ILE A 381 -11.04 8.15 -13.16
C ILE A 381 -11.12 8.80 -11.79
N LYS A 382 -10.53 8.16 -10.79
CA LYS A 382 -10.55 8.62 -9.39
C LYS A 382 -9.25 8.28 -8.68
N GLY A 383 -9.07 8.74 -7.44
CA GLY A 383 -7.90 8.41 -6.64
C GLY A 383 -8.12 7.15 -5.81
N PHE A 384 -7.04 6.48 -5.49
CA PHE A 384 -7.01 5.37 -4.55
C PHE A 384 -7.04 5.91 -3.12
N VAL A 385 -7.95 5.42 -2.30
CA VAL A 385 -8.15 5.92 -0.93
C VAL A 385 -7.20 5.29 0.09
N ALA A 386 -6.58 4.17 -0.27
CA ALA A 386 -5.49 3.54 0.48
C ALA A 386 -4.13 3.94 -0.12
N VAL A 387 -3.07 3.22 0.22
CA VAL A 387 -1.77 3.27 -0.43
C VAL A 387 -1.45 1.88 -0.96
N CYS A 388 -0.59 1.78 -1.97
CA CYS A 388 -0.13 0.51 -2.53
C CYS A 388 1.28 0.62 -3.10
N ASP A 389 1.78 -0.47 -3.67
CA ASP A 389 3.12 -0.55 -4.26
C ASP A 389 3.38 0.49 -5.37
N ALA A 390 2.34 1.05 -6.01
CA ALA A 390 2.48 2.11 -7.02
C ALA A 390 3.21 3.34 -6.48
N ALA A 391 3.02 3.67 -5.20
CA ALA A 391 3.69 4.75 -4.49
C ALA A 391 5.22 4.68 -4.61
N HIS A 392 5.79 3.50 -4.39
CA HIS A 392 7.25 3.32 -4.39
C HIS A 392 7.86 3.57 -5.76
N TYR A 393 7.20 3.12 -6.83
CA TYR A 393 7.60 3.41 -8.20
C TYR A 393 7.43 4.90 -8.53
N ALA A 394 6.33 5.51 -8.10
CA ALA A 394 6.08 6.95 -8.28
C ALA A 394 7.16 7.79 -7.57
N GLY A 395 7.57 7.41 -6.36
CA GLY A 395 8.67 8.04 -5.63
C GLY A 395 10.02 7.97 -6.35
N ALA A 396 10.19 7.01 -7.27
CA ALA A 396 11.35 6.88 -8.15
C ALA A 396 11.16 7.55 -9.53
N GLY A 397 10.07 8.29 -9.74
CA GLY A 397 9.78 9.02 -10.97
C GLY A 397 9.17 8.16 -12.10
N VAL A 398 8.54 7.04 -11.76
CA VAL A 398 7.80 6.19 -12.70
C VAL A 398 6.32 6.57 -12.67
N ASP A 399 5.72 6.84 -13.83
CA ASP A 399 4.29 7.12 -13.90
C ASP A 399 3.47 5.86 -13.58
N GLY A 400 2.66 5.90 -12.51
CA GLY A 400 1.89 4.76 -12.03
C GLY A 400 0.40 4.89 -12.31
N VAL A 401 -0.26 3.74 -12.50
CA VAL A 401 -1.72 3.65 -12.57
C VAL A 401 -2.16 2.37 -11.85
N ILE A 402 -3.19 2.47 -11.05
CA ILE A 402 -3.78 1.33 -10.36
C ILE A 402 -5.04 0.92 -11.12
N PHE A 403 -5.14 -0.36 -11.49
CA PHE A 403 -6.28 -0.89 -12.24
C PHE A 403 -6.38 -2.41 -12.07
N GLY A 404 -7.49 -2.88 -11.52
CA GLY A 404 -7.69 -4.32 -11.30
C GLY A 404 -9.15 -4.76 -11.21
N PRO A 405 -9.37 -6.03 -10.83
CA PRO A 405 -10.69 -6.65 -10.86
C PRO A 405 -11.62 -6.15 -9.76
N SER A 406 -12.89 -6.55 -9.89
CA SER A 406 -13.92 -6.38 -8.89
C SER A 406 -13.98 -7.57 -7.94
N GLY A 407 -14.36 -7.31 -6.71
CA GLY A 407 -14.63 -8.29 -5.68
C GLY A 407 -15.04 -7.61 -4.40
N ASP A 408 -15.06 -8.34 -3.30
CA ASP A 408 -15.39 -7.82 -1.98
C ASP A 408 -14.78 -8.68 -0.88
N GLY A 409 -14.97 -8.26 0.39
CA GLY A 409 -14.44 -8.99 1.54
C GLY A 409 -12.95 -8.70 1.83
N PHE A 410 -12.43 -7.58 1.35
CA PHE A 410 -11.04 -7.15 1.61
C PHE A 410 -10.74 -7.20 3.11
N HIS A 411 -9.68 -7.89 3.50
CA HIS A 411 -9.26 -8.08 4.89
C HIS A 411 -10.34 -8.68 5.81
N GLY A 412 -11.54 -8.99 5.26
CA GLY A 412 -12.69 -9.55 5.96
C GLY A 412 -12.89 -11.05 5.70
N ASP A 413 -14.06 -11.55 6.08
CA ASP A 413 -14.48 -12.93 5.85
C ASP A 413 -15.08 -13.07 4.43
N ASP A 414 -15.05 -14.29 3.87
CA ASP A 414 -15.61 -14.62 2.56
C ASP A 414 -15.12 -13.71 1.41
N GLU A 415 -13.85 -13.32 1.45
CA GLU A 415 -13.22 -12.60 0.37
C GLU A 415 -13.36 -13.34 -0.95
N TYR A 416 -13.70 -12.60 -2.03
CA TYR A 416 -13.84 -13.18 -3.37
C TYR A 416 -13.47 -12.18 -4.47
N VAL A 417 -13.01 -12.71 -5.61
CA VAL A 417 -12.90 -12.00 -6.88
C VAL A 417 -14.02 -12.41 -7.84
N ASP A 418 -14.61 -11.44 -8.56
CA ASP A 418 -15.54 -11.72 -9.66
C ASP A 418 -14.79 -12.21 -10.89
N ILE A 419 -15.07 -13.43 -11.33
CA ILE A 419 -14.36 -14.08 -12.45
C ILE A 419 -14.55 -13.31 -13.75
N GLY A 420 -15.76 -12.78 -14.01
CA GLY A 420 -16.01 -11.99 -15.21
C GLY A 420 -15.17 -10.71 -15.24
N SER A 421 -15.13 -10.02 -14.11
CA SER A 421 -14.31 -8.83 -13.95
C SER A 421 -12.81 -9.11 -14.07
N MET A 422 -12.33 -10.22 -13.50
CA MET A 422 -10.92 -10.65 -13.62
C MET A 422 -10.52 -10.92 -15.08
N VAL A 423 -11.40 -11.58 -15.87
CA VAL A 423 -11.19 -11.80 -17.31
C VAL A 423 -11.18 -10.46 -18.07
N ASP A 424 -12.11 -9.56 -17.77
CA ASP A 424 -12.14 -8.22 -18.37
C ASP A 424 -10.88 -7.43 -18.05
N THR A 425 -10.41 -7.50 -16.79
CA THR A 425 -9.16 -6.87 -16.35
C THR A 425 -7.97 -7.38 -17.19
N ALA A 426 -7.85 -8.69 -17.37
CA ALA A 426 -6.79 -9.28 -18.19
C ALA A 426 -6.86 -8.79 -19.66
N LYS A 427 -8.07 -8.67 -20.24
CA LYS A 427 -8.29 -8.13 -21.59
C LYS A 427 -7.84 -6.67 -21.69
N VAL A 428 -8.27 -5.83 -20.73
CA VAL A 428 -7.93 -4.40 -20.72
C VAL A 428 -6.43 -4.20 -20.55
N ILE A 429 -5.80 -4.93 -19.63
CA ILE A 429 -4.35 -4.88 -19.42
C ILE A 429 -3.62 -5.29 -20.71
N ALA A 430 -3.99 -6.42 -21.33
CA ALA A 430 -3.33 -6.90 -22.55
C ALA A 430 -3.41 -5.90 -23.69
N ALA A 431 -4.59 -5.30 -23.92
CA ALA A 431 -4.77 -4.26 -24.94
C ALA A 431 -3.98 -2.99 -24.62
N SER A 432 -3.91 -2.60 -23.34
CA SER A 432 -3.14 -1.43 -22.92
C SER A 432 -1.62 -1.64 -23.00
N VAL A 433 -1.14 -2.87 -22.81
CA VAL A 433 0.27 -3.24 -23.08
C VAL A 433 0.59 -3.02 -24.57
N ILE A 434 -0.28 -3.44 -25.48
CA ILE A 434 -0.10 -3.21 -26.94
C ILE A 434 -0.03 -1.74 -27.27
N ASP A 435 -0.94 -0.94 -26.71
CA ASP A 435 -0.96 0.50 -26.96
C ASP A 435 0.28 1.22 -26.43
N TRP A 436 0.74 0.83 -25.27
CA TRP A 436 1.88 1.47 -24.60
C TRP A 436 3.22 0.99 -25.15
N CYS A 437 3.43 -0.33 -25.15
CA CYS A 437 4.70 -0.91 -25.59
C CYS A 437 4.88 -0.86 -27.11
N GLY A 438 3.78 -0.77 -27.88
CA GLY A 438 3.82 -0.88 -29.34
C GLY A 438 4.11 -2.30 -29.82
N VAL A 439 3.88 -2.54 -31.11
CA VAL A 439 4.15 -3.82 -31.79
C VAL A 439 5.15 -3.57 -32.91
N LYS A 440 6.16 -4.44 -33.02
CA LYS A 440 7.18 -4.38 -34.10
C LYS A 440 6.60 -4.68 -35.47
#